data_b40bfae41db6ee75d08641d92e1a490b
#
_entry.id   b40bfae41db6ee75d08641d92e1a490b
#
_cell.length_a   1.000
_cell.length_b   1.000
_cell.length_c   1.000
_cell.angle_alpha   90.00
_cell.angle_beta   90.00
_cell.angle_gamma   90.00
#
_symmetry.space_group_name_H-M   'P 1'
#
loop_
_entity.id
_entity.type
_entity.pdbx_description
1 polymer ?
#
loop_
_entity_poly.entity_id
_entity_poly.type
_entity_poly.pdbx_seq_one_letter_code
_entity_poly.pdbx_strand_id
1 'polypeptide(L)'
;FQVRKDFGKLRYITLSSKGFPQGTSSRVRVHFPITNPEINSDTIIRITEGPLKADIALSFTTNLNVVYMAVMGVNSLNELKQIFKDIKPNDIKIVQNFLDMDKLTNINVLKGSKNLEKIILQNGHKYKMGYWDVKSISENQTLSNSYGKFKCKWNDEK
;
A
#
# COMPACT_ATOMS: atom_id res chain seq x y z
N PHE A 1 -11.71 -3.46 -13.36
CA PHE A 1 -11.68 -2.04 -13.76
C PHE A 1 -12.34 -1.20 -12.70
N GLN A 2 -11.70 -0.09 -12.29
CA GLN A 2 -12.31 0.96 -11.49
C GLN A 2 -12.43 2.24 -12.32
N VAL A 3 -13.57 2.89 -12.20
CA VAL A 3 -13.84 4.19 -12.84
C VAL A 3 -14.01 5.22 -11.74
N ARG A 4 -13.29 6.33 -11.85
CA ARG A 4 -13.49 7.48 -10.97
C ARG A 4 -14.79 8.19 -11.35
N LYS A 5 -15.59 8.52 -10.34
CA LYS A 5 -16.78 9.38 -10.52
C LYS A 5 -16.47 10.80 -10.12
N ASP A 6 -16.93 11.73 -10.93
CA ASP A 6 -16.78 13.17 -10.65
C ASP A 6 -17.90 13.73 -9.74
N PHE A 7 -18.92 12.93 -9.45
CA PHE A 7 -20.07 13.32 -8.61
C PHE A 7 -20.57 12.17 -7.73
N GLY A 8 -21.17 12.53 -6.59
CA GLY A 8 -21.77 11.60 -5.63
C GLY A 8 -20.84 11.16 -4.51
N LYS A 9 -21.36 10.35 -3.57
CA LYS A 9 -20.63 9.93 -2.35
C LYS A 9 -19.51 8.92 -2.62
N LEU A 10 -19.59 8.15 -3.70
CA LEU A 10 -18.58 7.16 -4.07
C LEU A 10 -17.61 7.74 -5.08
N ARG A 11 -16.33 7.83 -4.74
CA ARG A 11 -15.28 8.33 -5.65
C ARG A 11 -14.93 7.35 -6.76
N TYR A 12 -15.10 6.04 -6.51
CA TYR A 12 -14.76 4.99 -7.47
C TYR A 12 -15.89 3.98 -7.56
N ILE A 13 -16.14 3.52 -8.78
CA ILE A 13 -17.04 2.40 -9.06
C ILE A 13 -16.19 1.27 -9.64
N THR A 14 -16.36 0.07 -9.12
CA THR A 14 -15.74 -1.12 -9.68
C THR A 14 -16.72 -1.78 -10.64
N LEU A 15 -16.30 -1.96 -11.88
CA LEU A 15 -17.09 -2.68 -12.87
C LEU A 15 -17.03 -4.18 -12.56
N SER A 16 -18.18 -4.82 -12.54
CA SER A 16 -18.32 -6.26 -12.29
C SER A 16 -19.22 -6.88 -13.35
N SER A 17 -18.83 -8.02 -13.82
CA SER A 17 -19.64 -8.84 -14.73
C SER A 17 -20.23 -10.07 -14.05
N LYS A 18 -20.27 -10.11 -12.71
CA LYS A 18 -20.74 -11.26 -11.92
C LYS A 18 -22.18 -11.74 -12.28
N GLY A 19 -22.99 -10.85 -12.84
CA GLY A 19 -24.35 -11.19 -13.30
C GLY A 19 -24.42 -11.97 -14.62
N PHE A 20 -23.30 -12.19 -15.30
CA PHE A 20 -23.24 -12.93 -16.56
C PHE A 20 -22.68 -14.36 -16.32
N PRO A 21 -23.03 -15.35 -17.16
CA PRO A 21 -22.63 -16.75 -16.96
C PRO A 21 -21.12 -16.98 -16.81
N GLN A 22 -20.29 -16.17 -17.48
CA GLN A 22 -18.83 -16.20 -17.38
C GLN A 22 -18.26 -14.95 -16.70
N GLY A 23 -19.08 -14.28 -15.93
CA GLY A 23 -18.70 -13.01 -15.30
C GLY A 23 -17.80 -13.19 -14.09
N THR A 24 -16.95 -12.19 -13.85
CA THR A 24 -16.05 -12.13 -12.70
C THR A 24 -16.56 -11.18 -11.63
N SER A 25 -16.22 -11.49 -10.36
CA SER A 25 -16.57 -10.60 -9.25
C SER A 25 -15.68 -9.35 -9.27
N SER A 26 -16.23 -8.26 -8.72
CA SER A 26 -15.54 -6.98 -8.54
C SER A 26 -14.66 -6.96 -7.28
N ARG A 27 -14.06 -8.09 -6.89
CA ARG A 27 -13.17 -8.09 -5.72
C ARG A 27 -12.07 -7.06 -5.91
N VAL A 28 -11.94 -6.21 -4.92
CA VAL A 28 -10.83 -5.25 -4.84
C VAL A 28 -9.56 -6.04 -4.52
N ARG A 29 -8.63 -6.07 -5.45
CA ARG A 29 -7.37 -6.81 -5.33
C ARG A 29 -6.24 -5.88 -4.88
N VAL A 30 -5.25 -6.45 -4.22
CA VAL A 30 -3.96 -5.79 -4.05
C VAL A 30 -3.34 -5.61 -5.43
N HIS A 31 -2.90 -4.39 -5.71
CA HIS A 31 -2.23 -4.08 -6.97
C HIS A 31 -0.72 -4.29 -6.83
N PHE A 32 -0.16 -4.95 -7.83
CA PHE A 32 1.28 -5.11 -8.00
C PHE A 32 1.68 -4.40 -9.29
N PRO A 33 2.56 -3.40 -9.26
CA PRO A 33 3.16 -2.86 -10.47
C PRO A 33 3.80 -3.96 -11.31
N ILE A 34 3.56 -3.94 -12.62
CA ILE A 34 4.05 -5.00 -13.54
C ILE A 34 5.58 -5.07 -13.56
N THR A 35 6.25 -3.93 -13.35
CA THR A 35 7.71 -3.81 -13.36
C THR A 35 8.36 -4.05 -12.00
N ASN A 36 7.62 -4.54 -11.00
CA ASN A 36 8.21 -4.94 -9.73
C ASN A 36 9.31 -5.99 -9.97
N PRO A 37 10.45 -5.88 -9.25
CA PRO A 37 11.46 -6.93 -9.26
C PRO A 37 10.94 -8.23 -8.62
N GLU A 38 11.64 -9.32 -8.86
CA GLU A 38 11.37 -10.58 -8.17
C GLU A 38 11.67 -10.47 -6.65
N ILE A 39 10.88 -11.18 -5.85
CA ILE A 39 11.03 -11.19 -4.40
C ILE A 39 12.21 -12.11 -4.01
N ASN A 40 13.08 -11.60 -3.14
CA ASN A 40 14.21 -12.33 -2.55
C ASN A 40 14.45 -11.85 -1.11
N SER A 41 15.40 -12.47 -0.41
CA SER A 41 15.71 -12.19 1.02
C SER A 41 16.10 -10.73 1.33
N ASP A 42 16.53 -9.96 0.33
CA ASP A 42 16.86 -8.53 0.47
C ASP A 42 15.68 -7.62 0.11
N THR A 43 14.56 -8.20 -0.31
CA THR A 43 13.40 -7.42 -0.75
C THR A 43 12.79 -6.60 0.37
N ILE A 44 12.56 -5.33 0.08
CA ILE A 44 11.81 -4.39 0.89
C ILE A 44 10.43 -4.23 0.25
N ILE A 45 9.38 -4.68 0.92
CA ILE A 45 8.01 -4.47 0.44
C ILE A 45 7.49 -3.14 0.96
N ARG A 46 7.04 -2.27 0.07
CA ARG A 46 6.39 -0.99 0.39
C ARG A 46 4.91 -1.04 0.06
N ILE A 47 4.07 -0.82 1.07
CA ILE A 47 2.61 -0.84 0.93
C ILE A 47 2.08 0.59 0.89
N THR A 48 1.42 0.95 -0.23
CA THR A 48 0.83 2.27 -0.45
C THR A 48 -0.69 2.17 -0.54
N GLU A 49 -1.38 3.31 -0.47
CA GLU A 49 -2.79 3.42 -0.83
C GLU A 49 -2.91 3.92 -2.27
N GLY A 50 -3.63 3.16 -3.10
CA GLY A 50 -3.92 3.47 -4.51
C GLY A 50 -2.87 2.97 -5.52
N PRO A 51 -3.31 2.24 -6.57
CA PRO A 51 -2.44 1.64 -7.58
C PRO A 51 -1.49 2.64 -8.24
N LEU A 52 -2.02 3.77 -8.69
CA LEU A 52 -1.23 4.78 -9.39
C LEU A 52 -0.05 5.31 -8.55
N LYS A 53 -0.22 5.39 -7.21
CA LYS A 53 0.88 5.79 -6.32
C LYS A 53 2.00 4.75 -6.32
N ALA A 54 1.66 3.46 -6.33
CA ALA A 54 2.65 2.39 -6.40
C ALA A 54 3.42 2.42 -7.71
N ASP A 55 2.72 2.56 -8.85
CA ASP A 55 3.34 2.60 -10.17
C ASP A 55 4.29 3.80 -10.32
N ILE A 56 3.84 4.99 -9.91
CA ILE A 56 4.66 6.21 -9.93
C ILE A 56 5.85 6.07 -8.97
N ALA A 57 5.64 5.60 -7.74
CA ALA A 57 6.71 5.44 -6.77
C ALA A 57 7.77 4.46 -7.26
N LEU A 58 7.37 3.35 -7.88
CA LEU A 58 8.29 2.39 -8.46
C LEU A 58 9.10 3.00 -9.60
N SER A 59 8.48 3.79 -10.48
CA SER A 59 9.18 4.42 -11.62
C SER A 59 10.30 5.39 -11.21
N PHE A 60 10.25 5.92 -9.97
CA PHE A 60 11.30 6.76 -9.40
C PHE A 60 12.24 6.01 -8.44
N THR A 61 12.03 4.71 -8.24
CA THR A 61 12.84 3.92 -7.32
C THR A 61 14.05 3.34 -8.04
N THR A 62 15.24 3.70 -7.56
CA THR A 62 16.51 3.19 -8.09
C THR A 62 17.00 1.92 -7.41
N ASN A 63 16.44 1.59 -6.24
CA ASN A 63 16.79 0.38 -5.50
C ASN A 63 16.04 -0.83 -6.08
N LEU A 64 16.75 -1.76 -6.68
CA LEU A 64 16.22 -2.96 -7.32
C LEU A 64 15.61 -3.99 -6.35
N ASN A 65 15.82 -3.82 -5.03
CA ASN A 65 15.25 -4.70 -4.00
C ASN A 65 13.93 -4.14 -3.43
N VAL A 66 13.35 -3.11 -4.02
CA VAL A 66 12.09 -2.55 -3.56
C VAL A 66 10.93 -3.02 -4.42
N VAL A 67 9.97 -3.66 -3.78
CA VAL A 67 8.69 -4.09 -4.38
C VAL A 67 7.57 -3.22 -3.82
N TYR A 68 6.71 -2.73 -4.69
CA TYR A 68 5.51 -1.99 -4.28
C TYR A 68 4.26 -2.86 -4.36
N MET A 69 3.41 -2.72 -3.35
CA MET A 69 2.05 -3.26 -3.31
C MET A 69 1.10 -2.10 -2.99
N ALA A 70 -0.03 -2.02 -3.66
CA ALA A 70 -1.02 -1.02 -3.31
C ALA A 70 -2.36 -1.63 -2.92
N VAL A 71 -2.93 -1.12 -1.84
CA VAL A 71 -4.31 -1.39 -1.43
C VAL A 71 -5.22 -0.29 -1.96
N MET A 72 -6.47 -0.64 -2.29
CA MET A 72 -7.45 0.31 -2.83
C MET A 72 -8.06 1.23 -1.76
N GLY A 73 -7.65 1.05 -0.51
CA GLY A 73 -8.05 1.80 0.66
C GLY A 73 -7.75 1.01 1.93
N VAL A 74 -7.65 1.72 3.04
CA VAL A 74 -7.27 1.14 4.35
C VAL A 74 -8.21 0.05 4.86
N ASN A 75 -9.41 -0.08 4.30
CA ASN A 75 -10.35 -1.13 4.61
C ASN A 75 -10.16 -2.40 3.76
N SER A 76 -9.28 -2.38 2.76
CA SER A 76 -9.07 -3.48 1.79
C SER A 76 -7.84 -4.32 2.12
N LEU A 77 -7.57 -4.55 3.41
CA LEU A 77 -6.36 -5.26 3.87
C LEU A 77 -6.50 -6.78 3.94
N ASN A 78 -7.72 -7.32 3.71
CA ASN A 78 -7.94 -8.76 3.90
C ASN A 78 -7.13 -9.64 2.94
N GLU A 79 -6.88 -9.17 1.72
CA GLU A 79 -6.07 -9.91 0.74
C GLU A 79 -4.59 -9.97 1.15
N LEU A 80 -4.09 -8.93 1.82
CA LEU A 80 -2.73 -8.92 2.35
C LEU A 80 -2.48 -10.03 3.37
N LYS A 81 -3.50 -10.43 4.15
CA LYS A 81 -3.36 -11.55 5.09
C LYS A 81 -2.97 -12.84 4.38
N GLN A 82 -3.56 -13.11 3.21
CA GLN A 82 -3.22 -14.31 2.45
C GLN A 82 -1.84 -14.17 1.80
N ILE A 83 -1.55 -13.04 1.20
CA ILE A 83 -0.25 -12.76 0.56
C ILE A 83 0.89 -12.97 1.57
N PHE A 84 0.78 -12.40 2.79
CA PHE A 84 1.82 -12.55 3.82
C PHE A 84 1.85 -13.90 4.53
N LYS A 85 0.85 -14.75 4.35
CA LYS A 85 0.94 -16.17 4.70
C LYS A 85 1.77 -16.97 3.69
N ASP A 86 1.67 -16.60 2.42
CA ASP A 86 2.34 -17.31 1.33
C ASP A 86 3.82 -16.91 1.20
N ILE A 87 4.16 -15.68 1.61
CA ILE A 87 5.55 -15.20 1.71
C ILE A 87 6.14 -15.64 3.07
N LYS A 88 7.23 -16.39 3.05
CA LYS A 88 7.91 -16.78 4.30
C LYS A 88 8.69 -15.59 4.90
N PRO A 89 8.84 -15.50 6.24
CA PRO A 89 9.53 -14.38 6.88
C PRO A 89 10.96 -14.11 6.36
N ASN A 90 11.68 -15.18 5.99
CA ASN A 90 13.06 -15.08 5.48
C ASN A 90 13.13 -14.76 3.96
N ASP A 91 12.01 -14.78 3.24
CA ASP A 91 11.97 -14.47 1.81
C ASP A 91 12.01 -12.96 1.55
N ILE A 92 11.85 -12.15 2.57
CA ILE A 92 11.90 -10.68 2.48
C ILE A 92 12.61 -10.06 3.67
N LYS A 93 13.24 -8.91 3.45
CA LYS A 93 13.97 -8.19 4.50
C LYS A 93 13.05 -7.48 5.48
N ILE A 94 12.05 -6.75 4.97
CA ILE A 94 11.15 -5.92 5.77
C ILE A 94 9.94 -5.45 4.98
N VAL A 95 8.83 -5.24 5.68
CA VAL A 95 7.64 -4.55 5.15
C VAL A 95 7.57 -3.14 5.68
N GLN A 96 7.40 -2.17 4.77
CA GLN A 96 7.32 -0.75 5.05
C GLN A 96 5.91 -0.22 4.74
N ASN A 97 5.29 0.41 5.72
CA ASN A 97 3.97 1.02 5.57
C ASN A 97 4.11 2.46 5.05
N PHE A 98 3.64 2.68 3.84
CA PHE A 98 3.55 3.98 3.16
C PHE A 98 2.10 4.40 2.89
N LEU A 99 1.15 3.96 3.72
CA LEU A 99 -0.21 4.50 3.70
C LEU A 99 -0.19 6.00 3.98
N ASP A 100 -1.20 6.70 3.49
CA ASP A 100 -1.27 8.17 3.55
C ASP A 100 -1.08 8.73 4.96
N MET A 101 -0.50 9.94 5.03
CA MET A 101 -0.14 10.58 6.29
C MET A 101 -1.34 11.14 7.09
N ASP A 102 -2.52 11.17 6.51
CA ASP A 102 -3.76 11.47 7.24
C ASP A 102 -4.06 10.45 8.36
N LYS A 103 -3.30 9.34 8.43
CA LYS A 103 -3.28 8.44 9.60
C LYS A 103 -2.98 9.14 10.93
N LEU A 104 -2.38 10.33 10.91
CA LEU A 104 -2.10 11.13 12.10
C LEU A 104 -3.34 11.88 12.59
N THR A 105 -4.32 12.13 11.74
CA THR A 105 -5.53 12.92 12.03
C THR A 105 -6.82 12.14 11.81
N ASN A 106 -6.81 11.15 10.92
CA ASN A 106 -7.97 10.33 10.56
C ASN A 106 -7.93 8.97 11.29
N ILE A 107 -8.84 8.80 12.26
CA ILE A 107 -8.91 7.58 13.07
C ILE A 107 -9.12 6.30 12.26
N ASN A 108 -9.81 6.36 11.12
CA ASN A 108 -10.03 5.17 10.28
C ASN A 108 -8.74 4.75 9.58
N VAL A 109 -7.96 5.70 9.10
CA VAL A 109 -6.65 5.43 8.49
C VAL A 109 -5.65 4.93 9.52
N LEU A 110 -5.67 5.50 10.74
CA LEU A 110 -4.87 5.01 11.85
C LEU A 110 -5.22 3.56 12.22
N LYS A 111 -6.51 3.23 12.31
CA LYS A 111 -6.96 1.85 12.56
C LYS A 111 -6.53 0.90 11.45
N GLY A 112 -6.64 1.32 10.18
CA GLY A 112 -6.16 0.55 9.04
C GLY A 112 -4.65 0.31 9.11
N SER A 113 -3.87 1.34 9.44
CA SER A 113 -2.43 1.25 9.62
C SER A 113 -2.03 0.26 10.73
N LYS A 114 -2.70 0.31 11.90
CA LYS A 114 -2.49 -0.65 12.99
C LYS A 114 -2.91 -2.08 12.62
N ASN A 115 -3.97 -2.23 11.82
CA ASN A 115 -4.37 -3.54 11.33
C ASN A 115 -3.35 -4.12 10.35
N LEU A 116 -2.78 -3.30 9.48
CA LEU A 116 -1.67 -3.69 8.60
C LEU A 116 -0.47 -4.17 9.41
N GLU A 117 -0.03 -3.39 10.40
CA GLU A 117 1.06 -3.79 11.32
C GLU A 117 0.79 -5.15 11.94
N LYS A 118 -0.41 -5.35 12.50
CA LYS A 118 -0.80 -6.63 13.09
C LYS A 118 -0.73 -7.79 12.09
N ILE A 119 -1.20 -7.60 10.86
CA ILE A 119 -1.12 -8.61 9.79
C ILE A 119 0.33 -9.01 9.53
N ILE A 120 1.23 -8.04 9.40
CA ILE A 120 2.63 -8.27 9.08
C ILE A 120 3.36 -9.01 10.21
N LEU A 121 3.22 -8.49 11.43
CA LEU A 121 3.87 -9.07 12.63
C LEU A 121 3.34 -10.48 12.95
N GLN A 122 2.04 -10.74 12.80
CA GLN A 122 1.45 -12.07 13.03
C GLN A 122 1.94 -13.13 12.04
N ASN A 123 2.43 -12.73 10.86
CA ASN A 123 3.06 -13.63 9.90
C ASN A 123 4.59 -13.68 10.04
N GLY A 124 5.16 -13.12 11.11
CA GLY A 124 6.59 -13.20 11.44
C GLY A 124 7.50 -12.26 10.66
N HIS A 125 6.93 -11.33 9.88
CA HIS A 125 7.72 -10.37 9.12
C HIS A 125 8.11 -9.15 9.95
N LYS A 126 9.26 -8.55 9.63
CA LYS A 126 9.66 -7.26 10.19
C LYS A 126 8.81 -6.14 9.59
N TYR A 127 8.46 -5.17 10.41
CA TYR A 127 7.60 -4.05 10.02
C TYR A 127 8.23 -2.71 10.40
N LYS A 128 8.08 -1.72 9.52
CA LYS A 128 8.37 -0.30 9.81
C LYS A 128 7.26 0.59 9.27
N MET A 129 6.91 1.61 10.03
CA MET A 129 5.98 2.64 9.59
C MET A 129 6.75 3.85 9.09
N GLY A 130 6.49 4.27 7.85
CA GLY A 130 7.04 5.48 7.28
C GLY A 130 6.29 6.72 7.74
N TYR A 131 7.03 7.76 8.10
CA TYR A 131 6.53 9.09 8.38
C TYR A 131 7.31 10.09 7.54
N TRP A 132 6.65 11.14 7.09
CA TRP A 132 7.33 12.29 6.50
C TRP A 132 6.95 13.56 7.23
N ASP A 133 7.77 14.59 7.10
CA ASP A 133 7.61 15.81 7.87
C ASP A 133 6.31 16.52 7.51
N VAL A 134 5.36 16.51 8.44
CA VAL A 134 4.01 17.08 8.28
C VAL A 134 4.07 18.60 8.09
N LYS A 135 5.10 19.29 8.59
CA LYS A 135 5.24 20.74 8.46
C LYS A 135 5.53 21.19 7.04
N SER A 136 6.08 20.31 6.21
CA SER A 136 6.42 20.60 4.81
C SER A 136 5.40 20.06 3.80
N ILE A 137 4.29 19.43 4.27
CA ILE A 137 3.27 18.80 3.43
C ILE A 137 1.99 19.61 3.52
N SER A 138 1.51 20.14 2.38
CA SER A 138 0.13 20.62 2.29
C SER A 138 -0.84 19.45 2.43
N GLU A 139 -2.03 19.68 2.97
CA GLU A 139 -3.05 18.65 3.26
C GLU A 139 -3.41 17.73 2.07
N ASN A 140 -3.06 18.14 0.85
CA ASN A 140 -3.36 17.41 -0.38
C ASN A 140 -2.17 16.66 -0.99
N GLN A 141 -0.99 16.65 -0.34
CA GLN A 141 0.16 15.97 -0.90
C GLN A 141 0.14 14.47 -0.57
N THR A 142 0.34 13.68 -1.59
CA THR A 142 0.44 12.21 -1.52
C THR A 142 1.89 11.76 -1.68
N LEU A 143 2.16 10.48 -1.43
CA LEU A 143 3.47 9.90 -1.62
C LEU A 143 4.05 10.19 -3.02
N SER A 144 3.24 10.10 -4.06
CA SER A 144 3.65 10.36 -5.45
C SER A 144 4.08 11.81 -5.68
N ASN A 145 3.39 12.77 -5.05
CA ASN A 145 3.71 14.20 -5.17
C ASN A 145 4.93 14.60 -4.35
N SER A 146 5.23 13.85 -3.29
CA SER A 146 6.31 14.15 -2.34
C SER A 146 7.59 13.36 -2.60
N TYR A 147 7.56 12.42 -3.55
CA TYR A 147 8.71 11.58 -3.83
C TYR A 147 9.97 12.40 -4.20
N GLY A 148 11.03 12.14 -3.48
CA GLY A 148 12.29 12.90 -3.61
C GLY A 148 12.36 14.25 -2.89
N LYS A 149 11.23 14.78 -2.37
CA LYS A 149 11.17 16.04 -1.64
C LYS A 149 11.22 15.89 -0.13
N PHE A 150 10.89 14.72 0.39
CA PHE A 150 10.77 14.48 1.82
C PHE A 150 11.72 13.40 2.31
N LYS A 151 12.34 13.65 3.45
CA LYS A 151 13.05 12.61 4.20
C LYS A 151 12.01 11.79 4.93
N CYS A 152 11.89 10.52 4.57
CA CYS A 152 11.06 9.58 5.30
C CYS A 152 11.71 9.29 6.66
N LYS A 153 10.98 9.51 7.73
CA LYS A 153 11.37 9.07 9.07
C LYS A 153 10.79 7.68 9.31
N TRP A 154 11.61 6.79 9.80
CA TRP A 154 11.21 5.45 10.17
C TRP A 154 10.97 5.37 11.68
N ASN A 155 9.97 4.61 12.07
CA ASN A 155 9.80 4.23 13.46
C ASN A 155 10.89 3.18 13.76
N ASP A 156 11.94 3.59 14.42
CA ASP A 156 12.91 2.63 14.94
C ASP A 156 12.24 1.86 16.08
N GLU A 157 12.19 0.56 15.94
CA GLU A 157 11.62 -0.32 16.96
C GLU A 157 12.34 -0.09 18.29
N LYS A 158 11.53 0.06 19.34
CA LYS A 158 12.00 -0.04 20.72
C LYS A 158 12.24 -1.50 21.06
#